data_1840e6da9e7681ef4e61368b46578afa
#
_entry.id   1840e6da9e7681ef4e61368b46578afa
#
_cell.length_a   1.000
_cell.length_b   1.000
_cell.length_c   1.000
_cell.angle_alpha   90.00
_cell.angle_beta   90.00
_cell.angle_gamma   90.00
#
_symmetry.space_group_name_H-M   'P 1'
#
loop_
_entity.id
_entity.type
_entity.pdbx_description
1 polymer ?
#
loop_
_entity_poly.entity_id
_entity_poly.type
_entity_poly.pdbx_seq_one_letter_code
_entity_poly.pdbx_strand_id
1 'polypeptide(L)'
;MKKYLIILCSLCHYHSVWAQQGNYVLLQPNDGYKGIISKAAHVVPSPRQLRRQQLEITGFFHFGTNTFTGREWGTGKEDPKIFNPTALDANQWVQIAKDAGIKQVILTAKHHDGFCLWPTKTSNHSVAASPWKKGKGDVVKDVSRACKKYGIGFGIYLSPWDMNAAMYGSDAYNDFFVQQLTELLSNYGRIDEVWFDGANGEGPNGKKQVYDFDRWYKLIRELQPTATIAIMGPDVRWVGTETGYGRETEWSVVPTNNLNIASITEGSQKNLAFKPQGDMTGSDLGSRDKIINAKGLVWYPAETDVSIRPGWFYHEEENDKVKTPEKLLDIYFNSVGRNGVLLLNIPPDKEGLINNSDIAALKKWKQLRDNIFKKNFAKNAILESSNGINAGLILDNNDATHFTTTGNDTTAIIEIQLKTKATFNVLQLQENIRMGQRIEKFALEYWDGKAWIMAAQGTSIGFKRLLKFSTVIAVKLRLKILSSRLNPCLAEFGLYFMKV
;
A
#
# COMPACT_ATOMS: atom_id res chain seq x y z
N MET A 1 36.91 -68.96 4.64
CA MET A 1 36.37 -67.92 5.49
C MET A 1 36.83 -66.56 4.92
N LYS A 2 35.93 -65.88 4.15
CA LYS A 2 36.19 -64.56 3.61
C LYS A 2 35.53 -63.52 4.51
N LYS A 3 36.35 -62.64 5.09
CA LYS A 3 35.84 -61.50 5.92
C LYS A 3 35.51 -60.37 4.95
N TYR A 4 34.24 -59.94 4.94
CA TYR A 4 33.79 -58.72 4.27
C TYR A 4 33.93 -57.57 5.25
N LEU A 5 34.72 -56.56 4.86
CA LEU A 5 34.85 -55.30 5.58
C LEU A 5 33.77 -54.36 5.03
N ILE A 6 32.76 -54.02 5.87
CA ILE A 6 31.72 -53.05 5.55
C ILE A 6 32.28 -51.67 5.95
N ILE A 7 32.59 -50.84 4.96
CA ILE A 7 32.91 -49.42 5.15
C ILE A 7 31.59 -48.66 5.19
N LEU A 8 31.21 -48.20 6.38
CA LEU A 8 30.08 -47.26 6.56
C LEU A 8 30.58 -45.86 6.13
N CYS A 9 30.22 -45.42 4.91
CA CYS A 9 30.35 -44.02 4.50
C CYS A 9 29.25 -43.21 5.18
N SER A 10 29.59 -42.52 6.26
CA SER A 10 28.75 -41.51 6.88
C SER A 10 28.62 -40.31 5.97
N LEU A 11 27.56 -40.27 5.15
CA LEU A 11 27.14 -39.08 4.41
C LEU A 11 26.53 -38.06 5.37
N CYS A 12 27.37 -37.12 5.84
CA CYS A 12 26.88 -35.92 6.48
C CYS A 12 26.10 -35.12 5.45
N HIS A 13 24.78 -35.28 5.43
CA HIS A 13 23.89 -34.37 4.74
C HIS A 13 23.89 -33.03 5.49
N TYR A 14 24.66 -32.07 5.01
CA TYR A 14 24.45 -30.68 5.37
C TYR A 14 23.07 -30.28 4.84
N HIS A 15 22.04 -30.45 5.63
CA HIS A 15 20.79 -29.77 5.41
C HIS A 15 21.06 -28.29 5.71
N SER A 16 21.33 -27.52 4.69
CA SER A 16 21.15 -26.08 4.76
C SER A 16 19.68 -25.86 5.08
N VAL A 17 19.37 -25.61 6.35
CA VAL A 17 18.07 -25.10 6.77
C VAL A 17 17.93 -23.73 6.15
N TRP A 18 17.34 -23.69 4.97
CA TRP A 18 16.83 -22.44 4.42
C TRP A 18 15.80 -21.95 5.42
N ALA A 19 16.17 -20.96 6.23
CA ALA A 19 15.22 -20.30 7.11
C ALA A 19 14.07 -19.86 6.23
N GLN A 20 12.87 -20.36 6.50
CA GLN A 20 11.66 -20.05 5.73
C GLN A 20 11.51 -18.52 5.73
N GLN A 21 11.69 -17.89 4.57
CA GLN A 21 11.54 -16.45 4.42
C GLN A 21 10.10 -16.11 4.80
N GLY A 22 9.93 -15.24 5.79
CA GLY A 22 8.62 -14.83 6.31
C GLY A 22 8.49 -13.31 6.32
N ASN A 23 7.30 -12.85 6.62
CA ASN A 23 7.02 -11.42 6.72
C ASN A 23 7.45 -10.80 8.07
N TYR A 24 8.13 -11.56 8.91
CA TYR A 24 8.73 -11.09 10.16
C TYR A 24 9.90 -11.96 10.59
N VAL A 25 10.74 -11.43 11.48
CA VAL A 25 11.80 -12.16 12.16
C VAL A 25 12.05 -11.59 13.56
N LEU A 26 12.30 -12.48 14.53
CA LEU A 26 12.73 -12.07 15.86
C LEU A 26 14.26 -11.88 15.88
N LEU A 27 14.70 -10.82 16.52
CA LEU A 27 16.11 -10.56 16.76
C LEU A 27 16.50 -11.17 18.10
N GLN A 28 17.65 -11.84 18.14
CA GLN A 28 18.18 -12.49 19.33
C GLN A 28 19.26 -11.60 19.97
N PRO A 29 19.45 -11.68 21.29
CA PRO A 29 20.49 -10.89 21.96
C PRO A 29 21.91 -11.11 21.44
N ASN A 30 22.19 -12.27 20.84
CA ASN A 30 23.47 -12.63 20.23
C ASN A 30 23.57 -12.36 18.73
N ASP A 31 22.54 -11.78 18.11
CA ASP A 31 22.64 -11.33 16.73
C ASP A 31 23.62 -10.13 16.66
N GLY A 32 24.78 -10.35 16.08
CA GLY A 32 25.71 -9.25 15.81
C GLY A 32 25.16 -8.34 14.70
N TYR A 33 25.74 -7.16 14.56
CA TYR A 33 25.34 -6.15 13.57
C TYR A 33 25.09 -6.73 12.17
N LYS A 34 26.05 -7.50 11.64
CA LYS A 34 25.91 -8.15 10.31
C LYS A 34 24.74 -9.13 10.26
N GLY A 35 24.49 -9.87 11.35
CA GLY A 35 23.37 -10.80 11.46
C GLY A 35 22.03 -10.08 11.40
N ILE A 36 21.90 -8.96 12.10
CA ILE A 36 20.66 -8.14 12.09
C ILE A 36 20.41 -7.59 10.69
N ILE A 37 21.42 -7.04 10.01
CA ILE A 37 21.29 -6.52 8.64
C ILE A 37 20.91 -7.64 7.67
N SER A 38 21.51 -8.82 7.80
CA SER A 38 21.15 -10.00 7.01
C SER A 38 19.70 -10.42 7.25
N LYS A 39 19.26 -10.50 8.50
CA LYS A 39 17.86 -10.80 8.84
C LYS A 39 16.90 -9.79 8.23
N ALA A 40 17.22 -8.49 8.32
CA ALA A 40 16.40 -7.41 7.73
C ALA A 40 16.25 -7.57 6.21
N ALA A 41 17.30 -8.00 5.52
CA ALA A 41 17.30 -8.21 4.08
C ALA A 41 16.52 -9.47 3.63
N HIS A 42 16.18 -10.38 4.57
CA HIS A 42 15.42 -11.60 4.31
C HIS A 42 13.97 -11.55 4.79
N VAL A 43 13.55 -10.45 5.42
CA VAL A 43 12.11 -10.24 5.66
C VAL A 43 11.44 -9.89 4.34
N VAL A 44 10.41 -10.65 3.96
CA VAL A 44 9.74 -10.57 2.66
C VAL A 44 8.22 -10.40 2.84
N PRO A 45 7.51 -9.85 1.86
CA PRO A 45 6.05 -9.73 1.95
C PRO A 45 5.38 -11.11 1.99
N SER A 46 4.31 -11.22 2.77
CA SER A 46 3.35 -12.31 2.60
C SER A 46 2.68 -12.21 1.20
N PRO A 47 2.08 -13.30 0.68
CA PRO A 47 1.42 -13.26 -0.63
C PRO A 47 0.35 -12.16 -0.77
N ARG A 48 -0.40 -11.85 0.30
CA ARG A 48 -1.40 -10.77 0.31
C ARG A 48 -0.75 -9.39 0.31
N GLN A 49 0.34 -9.18 1.05
CA GLN A 49 1.10 -7.93 1.05
C GLN A 49 1.76 -7.67 -0.31
N LEU A 50 2.32 -8.71 -0.93
CA LEU A 50 2.90 -8.60 -2.28
C LEU A 50 1.83 -8.17 -3.29
N ARG A 51 0.67 -8.86 -3.32
CA ARG A 51 -0.44 -8.46 -4.21
C ARG A 51 -0.88 -7.03 -3.96
N ARG A 52 -0.97 -6.62 -2.69
CA ARG A 52 -1.36 -5.25 -2.31
C ARG A 52 -0.38 -4.21 -2.88
N GLN A 53 0.93 -4.43 -2.74
CA GLN A 53 1.95 -3.52 -3.30
C GLN A 53 1.91 -3.47 -4.84
N GLN A 54 1.61 -4.59 -5.50
CA GLN A 54 1.44 -4.65 -6.96
C GLN A 54 0.21 -3.90 -7.50
N LEU A 55 -0.74 -3.53 -6.64
CA LEU A 55 -1.86 -2.67 -7.03
C LEU A 55 -1.39 -1.26 -7.37
N GLU A 56 -0.41 -0.73 -6.66
CA GLU A 56 0.11 0.65 -6.74
C GLU A 56 -0.93 1.70 -6.35
N ILE A 57 -2.12 1.66 -6.95
CA ILE A 57 -3.21 2.61 -6.74
C ILE A 57 -4.47 1.85 -6.37
N THR A 58 -5.06 2.23 -5.23
CA THR A 58 -6.38 1.80 -4.77
C THR A 58 -7.29 3.02 -4.63
N GLY A 59 -8.60 2.79 -4.66
CA GLY A 59 -9.60 3.85 -4.52
C GLY A 59 -10.36 3.74 -3.21
N PHE A 60 -10.84 4.86 -2.71
CA PHE A 60 -11.75 4.91 -1.58
C PHE A 60 -13.06 5.58 -2.01
N PHE A 61 -14.19 5.07 -1.55
CA PHE A 61 -15.49 5.72 -1.71
C PHE A 61 -16.05 6.04 -0.33
N HIS A 62 -15.96 7.32 0.08
CA HIS A 62 -16.64 7.81 1.26
C HIS A 62 -18.06 8.22 0.86
N PHE A 63 -19.04 7.48 1.34
CA PHE A 63 -20.45 7.72 1.07
C PHE A 63 -21.29 7.32 2.30
N GLY A 64 -22.32 8.07 2.61
CA GLY A 64 -23.14 7.83 3.80
C GLY A 64 -24.01 9.03 4.15
N THR A 65 -24.57 9.06 5.37
CA THR A 65 -25.34 10.19 5.88
C THR A 65 -24.54 11.49 5.87
N ASN A 66 -23.22 11.42 6.03
CA ASN A 66 -22.33 12.57 5.99
C ASN A 66 -22.34 13.31 4.64
N THR A 67 -22.49 12.58 3.52
CA THR A 67 -22.71 13.17 2.19
C THR A 67 -23.92 14.10 2.16
N PHE A 68 -24.98 13.78 2.89
CA PHE A 68 -26.23 14.54 2.90
C PHE A 68 -26.25 15.66 3.94
N THR A 69 -25.53 15.49 5.06
CA THR A 69 -25.45 16.48 6.14
C THR A 69 -24.36 17.53 5.91
N GLY A 70 -23.43 17.31 4.99
CA GLY A 70 -22.26 18.15 4.81
C GLY A 70 -21.31 18.10 6.00
N ARG A 71 -21.14 16.93 6.63
CA ARG A 71 -20.23 16.70 7.77
C ARG A 71 -19.21 15.63 7.42
N GLU A 72 -18.05 15.73 8.05
CA GLU A 72 -16.98 14.71 7.86
C GLU A 72 -17.19 13.51 8.80
N TRP A 73 -17.58 13.69 10.04
CA TRP A 73 -17.66 12.62 11.04
C TRP A 73 -19.09 12.26 11.48
N GLY A 74 -20.04 13.18 11.29
CA GLY A 74 -21.40 13.02 11.77
C GLY A 74 -21.52 13.20 13.29
N THR A 75 -22.62 12.74 13.85
CA THR A 75 -22.93 12.82 15.29
C THR A 75 -23.41 11.50 15.86
N GLY A 76 -23.73 10.52 15.02
CA GLY A 76 -24.39 9.27 15.41
C GLY A 76 -25.87 9.40 15.71
N LYS A 77 -26.45 10.59 15.47
CA LYS A 77 -27.89 10.89 15.72
C LYS A 77 -28.63 11.29 14.44
N GLU A 78 -28.01 11.14 13.31
CA GLU A 78 -28.60 11.42 12.00
C GLU A 78 -29.85 10.54 11.79
N ASP A 79 -30.98 11.16 11.36
CA ASP A 79 -32.13 10.37 10.96
C ASP A 79 -31.79 9.57 9.69
N PRO A 80 -31.91 8.23 9.69
CA PRO A 80 -31.70 7.42 8.50
C PRO A 80 -32.48 7.86 7.26
N LYS A 81 -33.59 8.58 7.45
CA LYS A 81 -34.41 9.14 6.35
C LYS A 81 -33.68 10.16 5.50
N ILE A 82 -32.60 10.77 6.01
CA ILE A 82 -31.79 11.72 5.24
C ILE A 82 -31.01 11.03 4.09
N PHE A 83 -30.73 9.73 4.25
CA PHE A 83 -30.05 8.94 3.21
C PHE A 83 -31.01 8.57 2.09
N ASN A 84 -31.02 9.35 1.01
CA ASN A 84 -31.91 9.13 -0.12
C ASN A 84 -31.28 9.54 -1.47
N PRO A 85 -30.22 8.86 -1.94
CA PRO A 85 -29.64 9.14 -3.25
C PRO A 85 -30.64 8.86 -4.37
N THR A 86 -30.78 9.80 -5.31
CA THR A 86 -31.79 9.74 -6.38
C THR A 86 -31.36 8.93 -7.60
N ALA A 87 -30.05 8.81 -7.83
CA ALA A 87 -29.47 8.23 -9.05
C ALA A 87 -28.28 7.31 -8.76
N LEU A 88 -28.17 6.71 -7.57
CA LEU A 88 -27.01 5.90 -7.18
C LEU A 88 -26.70 4.84 -8.23
N ASP A 89 -25.48 4.92 -8.80
CA ASP A 89 -24.95 3.95 -9.75
C ASP A 89 -23.53 3.50 -9.38
N ALA A 90 -23.44 2.40 -8.65
CA ALA A 90 -22.16 1.76 -8.30
C ALA A 90 -21.34 1.30 -9.52
N ASN A 91 -22.00 1.06 -10.67
CA ASN A 91 -21.25 0.74 -11.90
C ASN A 91 -20.48 1.96 -12.42
N GLN A 92 -21.10 3.15 -12.35
CA GLN A 92 -20.42 4.40 -12.71
C GLN A 92 -19.19 4.62 -11.80
N TRP A 93 -19.33 4.46 -10.48
CA TRP A 93 -18.21 4.64 -9.53
C TRP A 93 -17.02 3.74 -9.88
N VAL A 94 -17.30 2.45 -10.01
CA VAL A 94 -16.27 1.43 -10.23
C VAL A 94 -15.65 1.54 -11.63
N GLN A 95 -16.45 1.88 -12.65
CA GLN A 95 -15.95 2.12 -14.01
C GLN A 95 -14.98 3.31 -14.04
N ILE A 96 -15.34 4.43 -13.40
CA ILE A 96 -14.50 5.63 -13.33
C ILE A 96 -13.18 5.32 -12.60
N ALA A 97 -13.24 4.60 -11.46
CA ALA A 97 -12.04 4.19 -10.75
C ALA A 97 -11.13 3.31 -11.64
N LYS A 98 -11.70 2.32 -12.33
CA LYS A 98 -10.97 1.46 -13.27
C LYS A 98 -10.34 2.25 -14.40
N ASP A 99 -11.09 3.17 -15.01
CA ASP A 99 -10.61 4.02 -16.12
C ASP A 99 -9.49 4.96 -15.67
N ALA A 100 -9.46 5.34 -14.39
CA ALA A 100 -8.35 6.05 -13.77
C ALA A 100 -7.12 5.17 -13.49
N GLY A 101 -7.21 3.85 -13.72
CA GLY A 101 -6.14 2.87 -13.47
C GLY A 101 -6.09 2.36 -12.03
N ILE A 102 -7.14 2.56 -11.26
CA ILE A 102 -7.34 1.98 -9.92
C ILE A 102 -7.67 0.49 -10.08
N LYS A 103 -7.02 -0.36 -9.28
CA LYS A 103 -7.15 -1.82 -9.39
C LYS A 103 -7.99 -2.46 -8.29
N GLN A 104 -8.30 -1.71 -7.24
CA GLN A 104 -9.12 -2.12 -6.11
C GLN A 104 -9.80 -0.88 -5.52
N VAL A 105 -11.04 -1.03 -5.04
CA VAL A 105 -11.73 0.04 -4.31
C VAL A 105 -12.17 -0.44 -2.94
N ILE A 106 -12.21 0.47 -1.98
CA ILE A 106 -12.68 0.26 -0.62
C ILE A 106 -13.91 1.14 -0.42
N LEU A 107 -14.99 0.58 0.12
CA LEU A 107 -16.20 1.33 0.45
C LEU A 107 -16.29 1.55 1.96
N THR A 108 -16.61 2.75 2.41
CA THR A 108 -16.99 3.02 3.80
C THR A 108 -18.34 2.37 4.10
N ALA A 109 -18.36 1.07 4.40
CA ALA A 109 -19.60 0.36 4.71
C ALA A 109 -20.28 0.93 5.95
N LYS A 110 -19.52 1.37 6.95
CA LYS A 110 -19.97 2.14 8.11
C LYS A 110 -18.87 3.12 8.51
N HIS A 111 -19.18 4.43 8.60
CA HIS A 111 -18.29 5.45 9.12
C HIS A 111 -18.52 5.68 10.63
N HIS A 112 -17.89 6.67 11.25
CA HIS A 112 -17.93 6.95 12.69
C HIS A 112 -19.35 7.29 13.22
N ASP A 113 -20.23 7.81 12.35
CA ASP A 113 -21.64 8.07 12.66
C ASP A 113 -22.45 6.79 12.89
N GLY A 114 -21.88 5.62 12.61
CA GLY A 114 -22.53 4.33 12.83
C GLY A 114 -23.55 3.93 11.76
N PHE A 115 -23.78 4.77 10.71
CA PHE A 115 -24.74 4.46 9.66
C PHE A 115 -24.23 3.36 8.73
N CYS A 116 -25.00 2.26 8.64
CA CYS A 116 -24.62 1.09 7.84
C CYS A 116 -25.18 1.16 6.42
N LEU A 117 -24.32 1.08 5.42
CA LEU A 117 -24.68 1.07 4.00
C LEU A 117 -25.24 -0.27 3.49
N TRP A 118 -25.47 -1.22 4.38
CA TRP A 118 -26.13 -2.51 4.11
C TRP A 118 -27.27 -2.73 5.11
N PRO A 119 -28.26 -3.57 4.77
CA PRO A 119 -29.40 -3.88 5.66
C PRO A 119 -28.93 -4.82 6.79
N THR A 120 -28.11 -4.28 7.71
CA THR A 120 -27.61 -5.02 8.86
C THR A 120 -28.74 -5.47 9.79
N LYS A 121 -28.57 -6.61 10.44
CA LYS A 121 -29.48 -7.10 11.49
C LYS A 121 -29.12 -6.56 12.88
N THR A 122 -27.99 -5.87 13.00
CA THR A 122 -27.44 -5.44 14.29
C THR A 122 -27.93 -4.06 14.74
N SER A 123 -28.37 -3.22 13.80
CA SER A 123 -28.78 -1.84 14.06
C SER A 123 -29.89 -1.38 13.12
N ASN A 124 -30.77 -0.53 13.63
CA ASN A 124 -31.74 0.20 12.81
C ASN A 124 -31.13 1.45 12.14
N HIS A 125 -29.91 1.85 12.51
CA HIS A 125 -29.20 2.98 11.90
C HIS A 125 -28.53 2.52 10.59
N SER A 126 -29.34 2.31 9.55
CA SER A 126 -28.90 1.71 8.30
C SER A 126 -29.79 2.09 7.11
N VAL A 127 -29.36 1.73 5.91
CA VAL A 127 -30.14 1.88 4.67
C VAL A 127 -31.52 1.23 4.75
N ALA A 128 -31.73 0.23 5.60
CA ALA A 128 -33.03 -0.42 5.79
C ALA A 128 -34.08 0.51 6.41
N ALA A 129 -33.66 1.51 7.18
CA ALA A 129 -34.54 2.53 7.76
C ALA A 129 -34.69 3.79 6.89
N SER A 130 -33.97 3.86 5.76
CA SER A 130 -34.02 4.99 4.83
C SER A 130 -35.17 4.86 3.82
N PRO A 131 -35.64 5.97 3.20
CA PRO A 131 -36.59 5.90 2.10
C PRO A 131 -36.00 5.36 0.81
N TRP A 132 -34.64 5.34 0.68
CA TRP A 132 -33.94 4.87 -0.50
C TRP A 132 -34.35 3.42 -0.84
N LYS A 133 -34.79 3.23 -2.10
CA LYS A 133 -35.33 1.93 -2.57
C LYS A 133 -36.40 1.31 -1.61
N LYS A 134 -37.13 2.18 -0.88
CA LYS A 134 -38.15 1.76 0.12
C LYS A 134 -37.55 0.85 1.21
N GLY A 135 -36.36 1.18 1.71
CA GLY A 135 -35.63 0.38 2.72
C GLY A 135 -35.04 -0.96 2.21
N LYS A 136 -35.07 -1.22 0.90
CA LYS A 136 -34.55 -2.46 0.31
C LYS A 136 -33.18 -2.26 -0.40
N GLY A 137 -32.58 -1.09 -0.19
CA GLY A 137 -31.26 -0.77 -0.75
C GLY A 137 -30.13 -1.49 -0.04
N ASP A 138 -29.02 -1.71 -0.75
CA ASP A 138 -27.78 -2.31 -0.23
C ASP A 138 -26.62 -1.81 -1.08
N VAL A 139 -25.95 -0.75 -0.61
CA VAL A 139 -24.83 -0.12 -1.35
C VAL A 139 -23.63 -1.04 -1.40
N VAL A 140 -23.35 -1.77 -0.31
CA VAL A 140 -22.24 -2.73 -0.25
C VAL A 140 -22.38 -3.79 -1.34
N LYS A 141 -23.58 -4.31 -1.51
CA LYS A 141 -23.92 -5.29 -2.56
C LYS A 141 -23.78 -4.71 -3.96
N ASP A 142 -24.27 -3.47 -4.16
CA ASP A 142 -24.20 -2.81 -5.45
C ASP A 142 -22.73 -2.57 -5.86
N VAL A 143 -21.87 -2.09 -4.95
CA VAL A 143 -20.44 -1.87 -5.21
C VAL A 143 -19.68 -3.20 -5.39
N SER A 144 -19.92 -4.20 -4.55
CA SER A 144 -19.32 -5.54 -4.69
C SER A 144 -19.60 -6.16 -6.05
N ARG A 145 -20.87 -6.07 -6.51
CA ARG A 145 -21.26 -6.57 -7.83
C ARG A 145 -20.61 -5.80 -8.99
N ALA A 146 -20.50 -4.49 -8.85
CA ALA A 146 -19.81 -3.65 -9.82
C ALA A 146 -18.31 -4.02 -9.90
N CYS A 147 -17.64 -4.20 -8.77
CA CYS A 147 -16.23 -4.64 -8.73
C CYS A 147 -16.04 -5.98 -9.44
N LYS A 148 -16.91 -6.95 -9.15
CA LYS A 148 -16.91 -8.26 -9.86
C LYS A 148 -17.12 -8.09 -11.37
N LYS A 149 -18.08 -7.26 -11.79
CA LYS A 149 -18.38 -6.99 -13.21
C LYS A 149 -17.20 -6.39 -13.95
N TYR A 150 -16.51 -5.43 -13.33
CA TYR A 150 -15.39 -4.70 -13.94
C TYR A 150 -14.02 -5.34 -13.70
N GLY A 151 -13.95 -6.42 -12.89
CA GLY A 151 -12.72 -7.16 -12.65
C GLY A 151 -11.69 -6.39 -11.83
N ILE A 152 -12.12 -5.57 -10.85
CA ILE A 152 -11.24 -4.92 -9.87
C ILE A 152 -11.51 -5.47 -8.46
N GLY A 153 -10.53 -5.32 -7.56
CA GLY A 153 -10.66 -5.79 -6.18
C GLY A 153 -11.70 -4.99 -5.39
N PHE A 154 -12.30 -5.64 -4.39
CA PHE A 154 -13.26 -5.02 -3.47
C PHE A 154 -12.80 -5.13 -2.03
N GLY A 155 -12.73 -4.00 -1.34
CA GLY A 155 -12.49 -3.88 0.08
C GLY A 155 -13.61 -3.17 0.81
N ILE A 156 -13.63 -3.33 2.11
CA ILE A 156 -14.58 -2.68 3.01
C ILE A 156 -13.84 -1.89 4.09
N TYR A 157 -14.34 -0.71 4.39
CA TYR A 157 -14.00 0.03 5.60
C TYR A 157 -15.16 -0.16 6.59
N LEU A 158 -14.85 -0.62 7.77
CA LEU A 158 -15.78 -0.71 8.89
C LEU A 158 -15.17 0.04 10.07
N SER A 159 -15.74 1.23 10.39
CA SER A 159 -15.24 2.04 11.49
C SER A 159 -15.32 1.30 12.82
N PRO A 160 -14.18 1.14 13.55
CA PRO A 160 -14.21 0.67 14.94
C PRO A 160 -14.90 1.66 15.87
N TRP A 161 -14.74 2.98 15.62
CA TRP A 161 -15.46 4.00 16.36
C TRP A 161 -16.90 4.10 15.87
N ASP A 162 -17.86 4.16 16.81
CA ASP A 162 -19.29 4.18 16.53
C ASP A 162 -20.01 5.13 17.50
N MET A 163 -20.44 6.26 16.96
CA MET A 163 -21.15 7.29 17.73
C MET A 163 -22.64 7.01 17.90
N ASN A 164 -23.19 5.96 17.26
CA ASN A 164 -24.59 5.57 17.37
C ASN A 164 -24.82 4.40 18.34
N ALA A 165 -23.91 3.42 18.38
CA ALA A 165 -24.12 2.19 19.14
C ALA A 165 -24.15 2.44 20.65
N ALA A 166 -25.31 2.23 21.29
CA ALA A 166 -25.51 2.48 22.73
C ALA A 166 -24.56 1.64 23.62
N MET A 167 -24.12 0.45 23.16
CA MET A 167 -23.17 -0.42 23.87
C MET A 167 -21.70 -0.04 23.66
N TYR A 168 -21.36 0.97 22.86
CA TYR A 168 -19.99 1.42 22.67
C TYR A 168 -19.37 1.80 24.02
N GLY A 169 -18.10 1.46 24.23
CA GLY A 169 -17.41 1.61 25.51
C GLY A 169 -17.66 0.45 26.48
N SER A 170 -18.12 -0.70 26.00
CA SER A 170 -18.28 -1.94 26.77
C SER A 170 -17.89 -3.17 25.95
N ASP A 171 -17.70 -4.33 26.62
CA ASP A 171 -17.35 -5.59 25.95
C ASP A 171 -18.42 -6.06 24.95
N ALA A 172 -19.71 -5.74 25.22
CA ALA A 172 -20.81 -6.05 24.31
C ALA A 172 -20.67 -5.39 22.93
N TYR A 173 -19.93 -4.29 22.83
CA TYR A 173 -19.63 -3.67 21.54
C TYR A 173 -18.71 -4.53 20.68
N ASN A 174 -17.74 -5.23 21.27
CA ASN A 174 -16.88 -6.14 20.51
C ASN A 174 -17.69 -7.28 19.89
N ASP A 175 -18.71 -7.80 20.58
CA ASP A 175 -19.66 -8.80 20.03
C ASP A 175 -20.52 -8.23 18.91
N PHE A 176 -21.03 -7.01 19.09
CA PHE A 176 -21.78 -6.28 18.07
C PHE A 176 -20.92 -6.05 16.80
N PHE A 177 -19.67 -5.62 16.97
CA PHE A 177 -18.75 -5.40 15.85
C PHE A 177 -18.42 -6.70 15.11
N VAL A 178 -18.21 -7.80 15.82
CA VAL A 178 -18.00 -9.14 15.24
C VAL A 178 -19.21 -9.57 14.40
N GLN A 179 -20.45 -9.28 14.85
CA GLN A 179 -21.65 -9.60 14.07
C GLN A 179 -21.67 -8.80 12.75
N GLN A 180 -21.44 -7.48 12.80
CA GLN A 180 -21.35 -6.63 11.60
C GLN A 180 -20.26 -7.10 10.65
N LEU A 181 -19.08 -7.38 11.18
CA LEU A 181 -17.95 -7.87 10.38
C LEU A 181 -18.28 -9.23 9.75
N THR A 182 -18.95 -10.14 10.48
CA THR A 182 -19.39 -11.44 9.94
C THR A 182 -20.37 -11.27 8.79
N GLU A 183 -21.37 -10.36 8.91
CA GLU A 183 -22.29 -10.06 7.82
C GLU A 183 -21.55 -9.61 6.56
N LEU A 184 -20.59 -8.68 6.70
CA LEU A 184 -19.84 -8.12 5.58
C LEU A 184 -18.90 -9.15 4.94
N LEU A 185 -18.24 -9.98 5.73
CA LEU A 185 -17.29 -10.97 5.22
C LEU A 185 -17.96 -12.20 4.60
N SER A 186 -19.27 -12.48 4.93
CA SER A 186 -19.97 -13.68 4.49
C SER A 186 -20.93 -13.43 3.32
N ASN A 187 -21.47 -12.21 3.16
CA ASN A 187 -22.62 -11.99 2.25
C ASN A 187 -22.26 -11.32 0.92
N TYR A 188 -21.02 -10.81 0.76
CA TYR A 188 -20.65 -9.96 -0.38
C TYR A 188 -19.56 -10.57 -1.27
N GLY A 189 -19.32 -11.87 -1.15
CA GLY A 189 -18.33 -12.59 -1.92
C GLY A 189 -16.92 -12.37 -1.42
N ARG A 190 -15.96 -12.30 -2.35
CA ARG A 190 -14.56 -12.09 -1.99
C ARG A 190 -14.33 -10.66 -1.54
N ILE A 191 -13.71 -10.52 -0.38
CA ILE A 191 -13.20 -9.26 0.16
C ILE A 191 -11.68 -9.27 0.05
N ASP A 192 -11.10 -8.31 -0.65
CA ASP A 192 -9.65 -8.23 -0.88
C ASP A 192 -8.94 -7.41 0.21
N GLU A 193 -9.66 -6.51 0.89
CA GLU A 193 -9.12 -5.70 1.98
C GLU A 193 -10.19 -5.36 3.02
N VAL A 194 -9.82 -5.43 4.29
CA VAL A 194 -10.60 -4.88 5.41
C VAL A 194 -9.80 -3.72 6.00
N TRP A 195 -10.41 -2.54 5.99
CA TRP A 195 -9.78 -1.31 6.43
C TRP A 195 -10.40 -0.84 7.75
N PHE A 196 -9.59 -0.73 8.78
CA PHE A 196 -9.96 -0.23 10.09
C PHE A 196 -9.32 1.12 10.35
N ASP A 197 -10.15 2.09 10.75
CA ASP A 197 -9.69 3.41 11.14
C ASP A 197 -9.01 3.41 12.51
N GLY A 198 -8.03 4.28 12.68
CA GLY A 198 -7.34 4.49 13.96
C GLY A 198 -8.04 5.44 14.91
N ALA A 199 -9.14 6.09 14.49
CA ALA A 199 -9.90 6.99 15.34
C ALA A 199 -10.59 6.23 16.48
N ASN A 200 -10.48 6.77 17.71
CA ASN A 200 -11.07 6.21 18.92
C ASN A 200 -11.62 7.36 19.79
N GLY A 201 -12.75 7.89 19.38
CA GLY A 201 -13.50 8.91 20.11
C GLY A 201 -14.45 8.30 21.14
N GLU A 202 -15.23 9.17 21.78
CA GLU A 202 -16.27 8.77 22.71
C GLU A 202 -17.53 8.32 21.96
N GLY A 203 -18.24 7.34 22.52
CA GLY A 203 -19.55 6.92 22.06
C GLY A 203 -20.68 7.75 22.67
N PRO A 204 -21.95 7.37 22.42
CA PRO A 204 -23.11 8.11 22.90
C PRO A 204 -23.22 8.19 24.44
N ASN A 205 -22.51 7.32 25.15
CA ASN A 205 -22.43 7.25 26.61
C ASN A 205 -21.19 7.98 27.19
N GLY A 206 -20.43 8.70 26.37
CA GLY A 206 -19.20 9.42 26.78
C GLY A 206 -18.01 8.51 27.10
N LYS A 207 -18.05 7.23 26.71
CA LYS A 207 -16.94 6.29 26.93
C LYS A 207 -16.20 5.99 25.65
N LYS A 208 -14.88 5.73 25.77
CA LYS A 208 -14.06 5.18 24.71
C LYS A 208 -14.10 3.65 24.74
N GLN A 209 -13.97 3.03 23.58
CA GLN A 209 -13.97 1.58 23.42
C GLN A 209 -12.55 1.01 23.55
N VAL A 210 -12.46 -0.16 24.19
CA VAL A 210 -11.29 -1.04 24.07
C VAL A 210 -11.59 -2.04 22.96
N TYR A 211 -10.86 -1.94 21.85
CA TYR A 211 -11.10 -2.75 20.67
C TYR A 211 -10.44 -4.14 20.80
N ASP A 212 -11.18 -5.19 20.48
CA ASP A 212 -10.68 -6.58 20.44
C ASP A 212 -10.19 -6.94 19.03
N PHE A 213 -9.10 -6.26 18.61
CA PHE A 213 -8.51 -6.46 17.29
C PHE A 213 -8.09 -7.91 17.05
N ASP A 214 -7.54 -8.61 18.03
CA ASP A 214 -7.09 -9.99 17.88
C ASP A 214 -8.22 -10.91 17.44
N ARG A 215 -9.41 -10.75 18.04
CA ARG A 215 -10.62 -11.50 17.66
C ARG A 215 -11.09 -11.12 16.25
N TRP A 216 -11.03 -9.85 15.90
CA TRP A 216 -11.43 -9.38 14.57
C TRP A 216 -10.49 -9.89 13.48
N TYR A 217 -9.16 -9.88 13.71
CA TYR A 217 -8.20 -10.45 12.76
C TYR A 217 -8.40 -11.94 12.55
N LYS A 218 -8.61 -12.68 13.65
CA LYS A 218 -8.90 -14.12 13.58
C LYS A 218 -10.12 -14.39 12.70
N LEU A 219 -11.21 -13.66 12.91
CA LEU A 219 -12.43 -13.78 12.11
C LEU A 219 -12.18 -13.49 10.62
N ILE A 220 -11.42 -12.41 10.31
CA ILE A 220 -11.08 -12.09 8.93
C ILE A 220 -10.24 -13.19 8.29
N ARG A 221 -9.26 -13.73 9.02
CA ARG A 221 -8.43 -14.83 8.52
C ARG A 221 -9.21 -16.11 8.27
N GLU A 222 -10.24 -16.37 9.06
CA GLU A 222 -11.14 -17.52 8.89
C GLU A 222 -12.06 -17.36 7.68
N LEU A 223 -12.71 -16.21 7.54
CA LEU A 223 -13.74 -15.99 6.51
C LEU A 223 -13.14 -15.50 5.17
N GLN A 224 -12.07 -14.70 5.21
CA GLN A 224 -11.41 -14.10 4.04
C GLN A 224 -9.88 -14.21 4.17
N PRO A 225 -9.28 -15.41 4.10
CA PRO A 225 -7.87 -15.66 4.45
C PRO A 225 -6.87 -14.90 3.56
N THR A 226 -7.31 -14.46 2.38
CA THR A 226 -6.47 -13.71 1.44
C THR A 226 -6.61 -12.19 1.56
N ALA A 227 -7.55 -11.69 2.37
CA ALA A 227 -7.74 -10.25 2.55
C ALA A 227 -6.54 -9.61 3.27
N THR A 228 -6.16 -8.42 2.82
CA THR A 228 -5.29 -7.53 3.60
C THR A 228 -6.07 -6.87 4.73
N ILE A 229 -5.44 -6.65 5.87
CA ILE A 229 -6.02 -5.87 6.97
C ILE A 229 -5.17 -4.62 7.15
N ALA A 230 -5.78 -3.46 6.95
CA ALA A 230 -5.19 -2.12 6.97
C ALA A 230 -6.07 -1.20 7.85
N ILE A 231 -5.66 -0.14 8.35
CA ILE A 231 -4.35 0.37 8.73
C ILE A 231 -4.11 0.06 10.21
N MET A 232 -5.20 -0.13 10.98
CA MET A 232 -5.15 -0.78 12.28
C MET A 232 -5.17 -2.30 12.07
N GLY A 233 -4.23 -2.81 11.25
CA GLY A 233 -4.13 -4.19 10.79
C GLY A 233 -2.68 -4.63 10.60
N PRO A 234 -2.39 -5.98 10.68
CA PRO A 234 -1.02 -6.52 10.65
C PRO A 234 -0.36 -6.48 9.28
N ASP A 235 -1.08 -6.09 8.22
CA ASP A 235 -0.56 -6.24 6.86
C ASP A 235 -0.06 -4.92 6.24
N VAL A 236 -0.67 -3.79 6.60
CA VAL A 236 -0.41 -2.47 5.99
C VAL A 236 -0.46 -1.41 7.08
N ARG A 237 0.53 -0.53 7.12
CA ARG A 237 0.55 0.63 8.03
C ARG A 237 0.14 1.91 7.31
N TRP A 238 -0.46 2.80 8.05
CA TRP A 238 -0.64 4.17 7.61
C TRP A 238 0.69 4.93 7.55
N VAL A 239 0.87 5.78 6.54
CA VAL A 239 2.09 6.59 6.41
C VAL A 239 2.22 7.66 7.50
N GLY A 240 1.11 8.05 8.12
CA GLY A 240 1.05 9.02 9.22
C GLY A 240 0.52 10.40 8.84
N THR A 241 0.20 10.64 7.57
CA THR A 241 -0.41 11.87 7.07
C THR A 241 -1.40 11.57 5.95
N GLU A 242 -2.41 12.43 5.78
CA GLU A 242 -3.44 12.35 4.74
C GLU A 242 -3.08 13.19 3.50
N THR A 243 -1.78 13.41 3.28
CA THR A 243 -1.29 14.23 2.16
C THR A 243 -1.10 13.46 0.86
N GLY A 244 -1.13 12.14 0.93
CA GLY A 244 -0.78 11.25 -0.17
C GLY A 244 0.73 11.12 -0.40
N TYR A 245 1.58 11.65 0.49
CA TYR A 245 3.04 11.56 0.35
C TYR A 245 3.64 10.51 1.27
N GLY A 246 4.47 9.64 0.71
CA GLY A 246 5.37 8.76 1.44
C GLY A 246 6.65 9.48 1.85
N ARG A 247 7.42 8.84 2.72
CA ARG A 247 8.77 9.30 3.09
C ARG A 247 9.69 9.28 1.87
N GLU A 248 10.66 10.14 1.85
CA GLU A 248 11.68 10.07 0.79
C GLU A 248 12.45 8.74 0.85
N THR A 249 12.78 8.27 2.04
CA THR A 249 13.35 6.93 2.28
C THR A 249 12.29 6.05 2.92
N GLU A 250 11.57 5.27 2.11
CA GLU A 250 10.47 4.43 2.58
C GLU A 250 10.86 2.95 2.58
N TRP A 251 10.80 2.36 3.78
CA TRP A 251 11.08 0.94 3.99
C TRP A 251 9.81 0.16 4.27
N SER A 252 9.67 -0.98 3.62
CA SER A 252 8.65 -1.96 3.98
C SER A 252 9.07 -2.80 5.19
N VAL A 253 10.37 -2.97 5.42
CA VAL A 253 10.90 -3.65 6.61
C VAL A 253 11.18 -2.64 7.70
N VAL A 254 10.41 -2.70 8.78
CA VAL A 254 10.49 -1.77 9.91
C VAL A 254 10.71 -2.50 11.23
N PRO A 255 11.34 -1.84 12.23
CA PRO A 255 11.54 -2.43 13.54
C PRO A 255 10.23 -2.51 14.33
N THR A 256 10.11 -3.53 15.18
CA THR A 256 9.03 -3.67 16.15
C THR A 256 9.55 -4.16 17.49
N ASN A 257 8.95 -3.68 18.58
CA ASN A 257 9.15 -4.22 19.92
C ASN A 257 8.12 -5.28 20.29
N ASN A 258 7.10 -5.48 19.45
CA ASN A 258 6.07 -6.45 19.65
C ASN A 258 6.48 -7.79 19.04
N LEU A 259 6.42 -8.83 19.84
CA LEU A 259 6.76 -10.21 19.44
C LEU A 259 5.53 -10.98 18.94
N ASN A 260 4.33 -10.44 19.12
CA ASN A 260 3.08 -11.01 18.64
C ASN A 260 2.60 -10.22 17.41
N ILE A 261 2.67 -10.83 16.24
CA ILE A 261 2.29 -10.19 14.98
C ILE A 261 0.81 -9.84 14.94
N ALA A 262 -0.05 -10.64 15.54
CA ALA A 262 -1.47 -10.33 15.60
C ALA A 262 -1.73 -9.01 16.33
N SER A 263 -0.95 -8.72 17.39
CA SER A 263 -1.05 -7.49 18.19
C SER A 263 -0.18 -6.32 17.71
N ILE A 264 0.62 -6.50 16.64
CA ILE A 264 1.35 -5.36 16.02
C ILE A 264 0.40 -4.21 15.70
N THR A 265 -0.82 -4.52 15.40
CA THR A 265 -1.83 -3.55 14.98
C THR A 265 -2.63 -2.89 16.09
N GLU A 266 -2.80 -3.48 17.25
CA GLU A 266 -3.41 -2.74 18.37
C GLU A 266 -2.65 -1.45 18.66
N GLY A 267 -1.42 -1.40 18.23
CA GLY A 267 -0.60 -0.24 18.32
C GLY A 267 0.27 0.01 17.11
N SER A 268 -0.29 -0.14 15.89
CA SER A 268 0.52 -0.15 14.65
C SER A 268 1.54 0.98 14.56
N GLN A 269 1.24 2.11 15.18
CA GLN A 269 2.17 3.22 15.33
C GLN A 269 2.79 3.34 16.73
N LYS A 270 2.17 2.76 17.77
CA LYS A 270 2.66 2.83 19.16
C LYS A 270 3.68 1.76 19.50
N ASN A 271 3.60 0.59 18.88
CA ASN A 271 4.44 -0.58 19.17
C ASN A 271 5.61 -0.77 18.19
N LEU A 272 5.84 0.15 17.26
CA LEU A 272 7.09 0.24 16.53
C LEU A 272 8.23 0.58 17.49
N ALA A 273 9.46 0.16 17.19
CA ALA A 273 10.64 0.39 18.03
C ALA A 273 10.98 1.88 18.25
N PHE A 274 10.35 2.76 17.52
CA PHE A 274 10.42 4.22 17.67
C PHE A 274 9.00 4.78 17.67
N LYS A 275 8.81 5.92 18.34
CA LYS A 275 7.57 6.68 18.28
C LYS A 275 7.69 7.71 17.16
N PRO A 276 6.90 7.63 16.10
CA PRO A 276 6.83 8.74 15.16
C PRO A 276 6.28 9.97 15.91
N GLN A 277 6.94 11.10 15.79
CA GLN A 277 6.47 12.36 16.36
C GLN A 277 6.08 13.30 15.21
N GLY A 278 4.87 13.83 15.23
CA GLY A 278 4.40 14.80 14.24
C GLY A 278 4.34 14.22 12.82
N ASP A 279 4.87 14.95 11.86
CA ASP A 279 4.96 14.51 10.47
C ASP A 279 5.90 13.32 10.32
N MET A 280 5.34 12.18 9.94
CA MET A 280 6.08 10.93 9.75
C MET A 280 6.78 10.86 8.39
N THR A 281 6.55 11.80 7.48
CA THR A 281 7.12 11.73 6.11
C THR A 281 8.62 12.02 6.08
N GLY A 282 9.14 12.79 7.01
CA GLY A 282 10.56 13.14 7.10
C GLY A 282 11.48 12.07 7.71
N SER A 283 10.96 10.94 8.18
CA SER A 283 11.72 9.94 8.94
C SER A 283 12.00 8.67 8.15
N ASP A 284 13.24 8.22 8.12
CA ASP A 284 13.64 6.90 7.65
C ASP A 284 13.33 5.84 8.73
N LEU A 285 12.24 5.08 8.57
CA LEU A 285 11.77 4.15 9.59
C LEU A 285 12.55 2.84 9.66
N GLY A 286 13.18 2.44 8.58
CA GLY A 286 13.91 1.17 8.47
C GLY A 286 15.42 1.35 8.41
N SER A 287 15.98 2.50 8.76
CA SER A 287 17.44 2.71 8.75
C SER A 287 18.18 1.70 9.61
N ARG A 288 19.44 1.47 9.28
CA ARG A 288 20.31 0.53 10.03
C ARG A 288 20.33 0.86 11.53
N ASP A 289 20.42 2.15 11.89
CA ASP A 289 20.46 2.60 13.28
C ASP A 289 19.16 2.30 14.04
N LYS A 290 18.01 2.31 13.37
CA LYS A 290 16.72 1.99 13.98
C LYS A 290 16.48 0.50 14.17
N ILE A 291 16.98 -0.32 13.24
CA ILE A 291 16.74 -1.78 13.28
C ILE A 291 17.68 -2.53 14.24
N ILE A 292 18.86 -2.01 14.53
CA ILE A 292 19.87 -2.72 15.36
C ILE A 292 19.43 -2.91 16.82
N ASN A 293 18.56 -2.07 17.34
CA ASN A 293 18.06 -2.12 18.71
C ASN A 293 16.62 -2.66 18.82
N ALA A 294 16.05 -3.19 17.73
CA ALA A 294 14.70 -3.72 17.71
C ALA A 294 14.63 -5.12 18.36
N LYS A 295 13.46 -5.52 18.83
CA LYS A 295 13.18 -6.91 19.25
C LYS A 295 12.80 -7.81 18.08
N GLY A 296 12.32 -7.22 17.01
CA GLY A 296 11.95 -7.91 15.79
C GLY A 296 11.85 -6.96 14.60
N LEU A 297 11.76 -7.54 13.41
CA LEU A 297 11.57 -6.84 12.15
C LEU A 297 10.36 -7.42 11.44
N VAL A 298 9.57 -6.56 10.81
CA VAL A 298 8.33 -6.96 10.14
C VAL A 298 8.22 -6.28 8.78
N TRP A 299 7.69 -7.02 7.79
CA TRP A 299 7.26 -6.44 6.52
C TRP A 299 5.94 -5.71 6.75
N TYR A 300 5.97 -4.39 6.69
CA TYR A 300 4.84 -3.52 7.01
C TYR A 300 4.83 -2.33 6.06
N PRO A 301 4.38 -2.55 4.81
CA PRO A 301 4.43 -1.53 3.76
C PRO A 301 3.48 -0.36 4.07
N ALA A 302 3.86 0.83 3.60
CA ALA A 302 3.08 2.04 3.80
C ALA A 302 1.91 2.15 2.83
N GLU A 303 0.78 2.61 3.34
CA GLU A 303 -0.31 3.20 2.59
C GLU A 303 -0.25 4.71 2.71
N THR A 304 -0.41 5.41 1.59
CA THR A 304 -0.49 6.86 1.50
C THR A 304 -1.89 7.23 1.05
N ASP A 305 -2.70 7.70 1.96
CA ASP A 305 -4.08 8.09 1.68
C ASP A 305 -4.21 9.59 1.42
N VAL A 306 -5.17 9.94 0.60
CA VAL A 306 -5.52 11.32 0.27
C VAL A 306 -6.88 11.37 -0.41
N SER A 307 -7.66 12.41 -0.11
CA SER A 307 -8.87 12.68 -0.88
C SER A 307 -8.56 13.49 -2.14
N ILE A 308 -9.31 13.25 -3.22
CA ILE A 308 -9.27 14.08 -4.43
C ILE A 308 -9.78 15.50 -4.16
N ARG A 309 -10.61 15.66 -3.14
CA ARG A 309 -11.22 16.91 -2.64
C ARG A 309 -10.56 17.35 -1.33
N PRO A 310 -10.88 18.54 -0.79
CA PRO A 310 -10.45 18.93 0.55
C PRO A 310 -10.98 17.99 1.64
N GLY A 311 -12.30 17.66 1.61
CA GLY A 311 -12.96 16.74 2.53
C GLY A 311 -12.89 15.26 2.09
N TRP A 312 -13.24 14.34 3.00
CA TRP A 312 -13.40 12.91 2.71
C TRP A 312 -14.76 12.60 2.11
N PHE A 313 -15.83 13.26 2.59
CA PHE A 313 -17.15 13.20 1.99
C PHE A 313 -17.31 14.28 0.92
N TYR A 314 -18.33 14.14 0.07
CA TYR A 314 -18.64 15.11 -0.96
C TYR A 314 -19.27 16.37 -0.38
N HIS A 315 -18.74 17.53 -0.79
CA HIS A 315 -19.31 18.86 -0.53
C HIS A 315 -19.40 19.60 -1.86
N GLU A 316 -20.58 20.17 -2.14
CA GLU A 316 -20.86 20.85 -3.42
C GLU A 316 -19.97 22.08 -3.63
N GLU A 317 -19.71 22.82 -2.55
CA GLU A 317 -18.82 24.00 -2.52
C GLU A 317 -17.34 23.67 -2.75
N GLU A 318 -16.99 22.42 -2.91
CA GLU A 318 -15.63 21.95 -3.23
C GLU A 318 -15.46 21.53 -4.70
N ASN A 319 -16.47 21.72 -5.55
CA ASN A 319 -16.39 21.31 -6.96
C ASN A 319 -15.29 22.01 -7.74
N ASP A 320 -14.91 23.22 -7.34
CA ASP A 320 -13.79 24.00 -7.89
C ASP A 320 -12.44 23.74 -7.18
N LYS A 321 -12.44 22.94 -6.10
CA LYS A 321 -11.28 22.62 -5.27
C LYS A 321 -10.75 21.21 -5.49
N VAL A 322 -11.27 20.49 -6.48
CA VAL A 322 -10.76 19.17 -6.87
C VAL A 322 -9.28 19.27 -7.22
N LYS A 323 -8.46 18.36 -6.70
CA LYS A 323 -7.02 18.35 -6.99
C LYS A 323 -6.76 18.24 -8.48
N THR A 324 -5.89 19.13 -8.99
CA THR A 324 -5.56 19.15 -10.43
C THR A 324 -4.88 17.85 -10.85
N PRO A 325 -4.95 17.47 -12.13
CA PRO A 325 -4.26 16.30 -12.66
C PRO A 325 -2.76 16.31 -12.39
N GLU A 326 -2.13 17.49 -12.41
CA GLU A 326 -0.71 17.70 -12.12
C GLU A 326 -0.41 17.46 -10.63
N LYS A 327 -1.29 17.91 -9.73
CA LYS A 327 -1.18 17.63 -8.30
C LYS A 327 -1.33 16.13 -8.01
N LEU A 328 -2.29 15.45 -8.65
CA LEU A 328 -2.46 14.01 -8.55
C LEU A 328 -1.24 13.25 -9.11
N LEU A 329 -0.63 13.76 -10.20
CA LEU A 329 0.60 13.21 -10.74
C LEU A 329 1.78 13.38 -9.77
N ASP A 330 1.88 14.53 -9.12
CA ASP A 330 2.90 14.79 -8.10
C ASP A 330 2.72 13.86 -6.90
N ILE A 331 1.48 13.64 -6.44
CA ILE A 331 1.14 12.66 -5.40
C ILE A 331 1.57 11.25 -5.84
N TYR A 332 1.31 10.83 -7.09
CA TYR A 332 1.73 9.53 -7.59
C TYR A 332 3.26 9.32 -7.52
N PHE A 333 4.04 10.33 -7.88
CA PHE A 333 5.51 10.28 -7.76
C PHE A 333 5.99 10.20 -6.31
N ASN A 334 5.25 10.83 -5.39
CA ASN A 334 5.62 10.92 -3.98
C ASN A 334 4.95 9.84 -3.09
N SER A 335 4.10 8.98 -3.66
CA SER A 335 3.49 7.82 -3.01
C SER A 335 4.01 6.50 -3.60
N VAL A 336 3.48 6.13 -4.75
CA VAL A 336 3.91 4.92 -5.49
C VAL A 336 5.38 5.00 -5.87
N GLY A 337 5.85 6.17 -6.31
CA GLY A 337 7.26 6.42 -6.60
C GLY A 337 8.17 6.47 -5.37
N ARG A 338 7.65 6.27 -4.17
CA ARG A 338 8.37 6.15 -2.91
C ARG A 338 8.00 4.87 -2.16
N ASN A 339 7.82 3.77 -2.88
CA ASN A 339 7.53 2.44 -2.31
C ASN A 339 6.22 2.34 -1.50
N GLY A 340 5.30 3.28 -1.64
CA GLY A 340 3.97 3.26 -1.01
C GLY A 340 2.90 2.70 -1.96
N VAL A 341 1.70 2.45 -1.42
CA VAL A 341 0.47 2.25 -2.20
C VAL A 341 -0.40 3.47 -2.00
N LEU A 342 -0.82 4.10 -3.09
CA LEU A 342 -1.71 5.25 -3.04
C LEU A 342 -3.15 4.79 -2.83
N LEU A 343 -3.81 5.27 -1.78
CA LEU A 343 -5.24 5.17 -1.56
C LEU A 343 -5.88 6.52 -1.86
N LEU A 344 -6.54 6.64 -3.02
CA LEU A 344 -7.17 7.88 -3.47
C LEU A 344 -8.66 7.85 -3.20
N ASN A 345 -9.15 8.75 -2.35
CA ASN A 345 -10.57 8.89 -2.08
C ASN A 345 -11.28 9.69 -3.19
N ILE A 346 -12.42 9.18 -3.63
CA ILE A 346 -13.28 9.72 -4.69
C ILE A 346 -14.71 9.67 -4.17
N PRO A 347 -15.18 10.69 -3.44
CA PRO A 347 -16.49 10.64 -2.79
C PRO A 347 -17.62 10.82 -3.78
N PRO A 348 -18.63 9.93 -3.79
CA PRO A 348 -19.87 10.15 -4.55
C PRO A 348 -20.68 11.32 -3.99
N ASP A 349 -21.38 12.02 -4.86
CA ASP A 349 -22.25 13.14 -4.52
C ASP A 349 -23.62 12.71 -3.92
N LYS A 350 -24.47 13.70 -3.62
CA LYS A 350 -25.80 13.46 -3.02
C LYS A 350 -26.75 12.69 -3.96
N GLU A 351 -26.54 12.75 -5.26
CA GLU A 351 -27.31 11.94 -6.22
C GLU A 351 -26.86 10.47 -6.19
N GLY A 352 -25.66 10.19 -5.69
CA GLY A 352 -25.03 8.87 -5.68
C GLY A 352 -24.20 8.62 -6.94
N LEU A 353 -23.59 9.66 -7.49
CA LEU A 353 -22.72 9.60 -8.66
C LEU A 353 -21.35 10.22 -8.34
N ILE A 354 -20.31 9.78 -9.02
CA ILE A 354 -19.03 10.51 -9.02
C ILE A 354 -19.22 11.77 -9.86
N ASN A 355 -18.88 12.93 -9.27
CA ASN A 355 -19.08 14.25 -9.87
C ASN A 355 -18.22 14.44 -11.12
N ASN A 356 -18.71 15.21 -12.07
CA ASN A 356 -18.03 15.49 -13.35
C ASN A 356 -16.64 16.12 -13.18
N SER A 357 -16.44 16.96 -12.17
CA SER A 357 -15.14 17.58 -11.86
C SER A 357 -14.09 16.52 -11.50
N ASP A 358 -14.48 15.56 -10.67
CA ASP A 358 -13.61 14.44 -10.26
C ASP A 358 -13.28 13.55 -11.47
N ILE A 359 -14.29 13.23 -12.29
CA ILE A 359 -14.14 12.44 -13.52
C ILE A 359 -13.13 13.11 -14.47
N ALA A 360 -13.27 14.41 -14.68
CA ALA A 360 -12.38 15.17 -15.55
C ALA A 360 -10.92 15.15 -15.06
N ALA A 361 -10.72 15.37 -13.75
CA ALA A 361 -9.40 15.33 -13.11
C ALA A 361 -8.76 13.94 -13.22
N LEU A 362 -9.50 12.88 -12.89
CA LEU A 362 -9.04 11.50 -12.95
C LEU A 362 -8.67 11.06 -14.38
N LYS A 363 -9.51 11.39 -15.36
CA LYS A 363 -9.25 11.09 -16.78
C LYS A 363 -7.96 11.76 -17.27
N LYS A 364 -7.78 13.03 -16.94
CA LYS A 364 -6.58 13.78 -17.34
C LYS A 364 -5.34 13.26 -16.61
N TRP A 365 -5.44 12.96 -15.32
CA TRP A 365 -4.35 12.34 -14.55
C TRP A 365 -3.90 11.00 -15.13
N LYS A 366 -4.85 10.14 -15.54
CA LYS A 366 -4.52 8.87 -16.22
C LYS A 366 -3.79 9.14 -17.53
N GLN A 367 -4.23 10.10 -18.34
CA GLN A 367 -3.57 10.48 -19.60
C GLN A 367 -2.13 10.98 -19.36
N LEU A 368 -1.90 11.78 -18.32
CA LEU A 368 -0.55 12.26 -17.98
C LEU A 368 0.38 11.09 -17.64
N ARG A 369 -0.06 10.16 -16.79
CA ARG A 369 0.72 8.96 -16.45
C ARG A 369 1.00 8.10 -17.68
N ASP A 370 -0.02 7.79 -18.48
CA ASP A 370 0.13 6.98 -19.69
C ASP A 370 1.12 7.61 -20.68
N ASN A 371 1.08 8.92 -20.85
CA ASN A 371 2.01 9.62 -21.75
C ASN A 371 3.47 9.53 -21.28
N ILE A 372 3.70 9.66 -19.97
CA ILE A 372 5.05 9.56 -19.39
C ILE A 372 5.59 8.14 -19.58
N PHE A 373 4.82 7.13 -19.16
CA PHE A 373 5.29 5.75 -19.11
C PHE A 373 5.07 4.95 -20.42
N LYS A 374 4.59 5.61 -21.49
CA LYS A 374 4.33 4.97 -22.79
C LYS A 374 5.57 4.34 -23.43
N LYS A 375 6.74 4.97 -23.26
CA LYS A 375 7.98 4.55 -23.93
C LYS A 375 9.13 4.51 -22.93
N ASN A 376 9.58 3.32 -22.59
CA ASN A 376 10.86 3.14 -21.90
C ASN A 376 12.02 3.31 -22.91
N PHE A 377 12.83 4.37 -22.78
CA PHE A 377 13.97 4.64 -23.65
C PHE A 377 15.12 3.66 -23.45
N ALA A 378 15.16 2.96 -22.29
CA ALA A 378 16.15 1.91 -22.03
C ALA A 378 15.77 0.55 -22.64
N LYS A 379 14.54 0.40 -23.19
CA LYS A 379 14.13 -0.84 -23.83
C LYS A 379 15.11 -1.24 -24.95
N ASN A 380 15.63 -2.46 -24.87
CA ASN A 380 16.65 -2.99 -25.79
C ASN A 380 18.05 -2.32 -25.66
N ALA A 381 18.37 -1.67 -24.54
CA ALA A 381 19.73 -1.24 -24.23
C ALA A 381 20.64 -2.46 -24.03
N ILE A 382 21.95 -2.28 -24.31
CA ILE A 382 22.98 -3.24 -23.93
C ILE A 382 23.38 -2.92 -22.49
N LEU A 383 23.41 -3.94 -21.64
CA LEU A 383 23.69 -3.81 -20.22
C LEU A 383 24.90 -4.68 -19.85
N GLU A 384 25.86 -4.08 -19.17
CA GLU A 384 27.07 -4.77 -18.69
C GLU A 384 27.32 -4.45 -17.21
N SER A 385 27.83 -5.40 -16.47
CA SER A 385 28.27 -5.23 -15.08
C SER A 385 29.48 -6.11 -14.81
N SER A 386 30.52 -5.55 -14.20
CA SER A 386 31.75 -6.27 -13.92
C SER A 386 31.63 -7.28 -12.77
N ASN A 387 30.74 -7.04 -11.83
CA ASN A 387 30.54 -7.88 -10.63
C ASN A 387 29.10 -8.38 -10.46
N GLY A 388 28.29 -8.28 -11.52
CA GLY A 388 26.88 -8.68 -11.47
C GLY A 388 26.54 -9.72 -12.53
N ILE A 389 25.44 -10.40 -12.31
CA ILE A 389 24.83 -11.37 -13.23
C ILE A 389 23.41 -10.96 -13.58
N ASN A 390 22.96 -11.43 -14.75
CA ASN A 390 21.59 -11.22 -15.20
C ASN A 390 21.21 -9.75 -15.44
N ALA A 391 22.16 -8.90 -15.86
CA ALA A 391 21.91 -7.46 -16.08
C ALA A 391 20.72 -7.22 -17.04
N GLY A 392 20.54 -8.06 -18.07
CA GLY A 392 19.43 -7.94 -19.02
C GLY A 392 18.04 -8.10 -18.43
N LEU A 393 17.91 -8.78 -17.30
CA LEU A 393 16.61 -9.02 -16.67
C LEU A 393 15.93 -7.74 -16.11
N ILE A 394 16.70 -6.66 -15.89
CA ILE A 394 16.11 -5.39 -15.44
C ILE A 394 15.31 -4.65 -16.54
N LEU A 395 15.21 -5.22 -17.74
CA LEU A 395 14.46 -4.66 -18.88
C LEU A 395 13.36 -5.61 -19.40
N ASP A 396 13.11 -6.74 -18.72
CA ASP A 396 12.18 -7.79 -19.18
C ASP A 396 10.72 -7.55 -18.79
N ASN A 397 10.44 -6.52 -18.00
CA ASN A 397 9.13 -6.17 -17.47
C ASN A 397 8.51 -7.28 -16.59
N ASN A 398 9.36 -7.93 -15.78
CA ASN A 398 8.98 -8.99 -14.86
C ASN A 398 9.54 -8.73 -13.46
N ASP A 399 8.71 -8.30 -12.52
CA ASP A 399 9.09 -7.98 -11.14
C ASP A 399 9.56 -9.18 -10.30
N ALA A 400 9.52 -10.40 -10.86
CA ALA A 400 9.99 -11.63 -10.22
C ALA A 400 11.43 -12.02 -10.63
N THR A 401 11.95 -11.52 -11.73
CA THR A 401 13.33 -11.65 -12.15
C THR A 401 14.19 -10.50 -11.63
N HIS A 402 15.50 -10.62 -11.59
CA HIS A 402 16.34 -9.52 -11.12
C HIS A 402 17.82 -9.69 -11.50
N PHE A 403 18.50 -8.56 -11.59
CA PHE A 403 19.93 -8.43 -11.50
C PHE A 403 20.39 -8.62 -10.06
N THR A 404 21.53 -9.30 -9.87
CA THR A 404 22.19 -9.40 -8.56
C THR A 404 23.70 -9.42 -8.73
N THR A 405 24.45 -9.16 -7.65
CA THR A 405 25.92 -9.25 -7.64
C THR A 405 26.40 -10.66 -7.31
N THR A 406 27.65 -10.95 -7.67
CA THR A 406 28.34 -12.19 -7.29
C THR A 406 28.97 -12.08 -5.91
N GLY A 407 29.29 -13.22 -5.30
CA GLY A 407 29.92 -13.24 -3.98
C GLY A 407 29.06 -12.54 -2.91
N ASN A 408 29.68 -11.69 -2.12
CA ASN A 408 29.04 -10.90 -1.05
C ASN A 408 29.01 -9.38 -1.36
N ASP A 409 29.10 -9.03 -2.64
CA ASP A 409 29.14 -7.62 -3.04
C ASP A 409 27.80 -6.92 -2.81
N THR A 410 27.84 -5.83 -2.06
CA THR A 410 26.67 -4.99 -1.75
C THR A 410 26.61 -3.70 -2.58
N THR A 411 27.56 -3.56 -3.51
CA THR A 411 27.64 -2.44 -4.47
C THR A 411 27.74 -2.97 -5.88
N ALA A 412 27.27 -2.20 -6.87
CA ALA A 412 27.36 -2.57 -8.27
C ALA A 412 27.42 -1.34 -9.17
N ILE A 413 27.98 -1.52 -10.35
CA ILE A 413 27.84 -0.59 -11.47
C ILE A 413 27.27 -1.37 -12.65
N ILE A 414 26.16 -0.88 -13.20
CA ILE A 414 25.53 -1.39 -14.41
C ILE A 414 25.70 -0.31 -15.48
N GLU A 415 26.57 -0.57 -16.46
CA GLU A 415 26.70 0.28 -17.64
C GLU A 415 25.54 0.02 -18.59
N ILE A 416 25.00 1.09 -19.19
CA ILE A 416 23.78 1.07 -19.99
C ILE A 416 24.06 1.81 -21.29
N GLN A 417 24.13 1.08 -22.39
CA GLN A 417 24.30 1.63 -23.73
C GLN A 417 22.93 1.61 -24.42
N LEU A 418 22.29 2.79 -24.56
CA LEU A 418 21.04 2.92 -25.28
C LEU A 418 21.25 2.64 -26.77
N LYS A 419 20.22 2.11 -27.44
CA LYS A 419 20.26 1.86 -28.89
C LYS A 419 20.46 3.15 -29.70
N THR A 420 19.87 4.25 -29.24
CA THR A 420 19.98 5.59 -29.86
C THR A 420 20.04 6.65 -28.78
N LYS A 421 20.59 7.81 -29.09
CA LYS A 421 20.58 8.98 -28.22
C LYS A 421 19.13 9.34 -27.88
N ALA A 422 18.82 9.48 -26.59
CA ALA A 422 17.46 9.73 -26.10
C ALA A 422 17.41 10.92 -25.14
N THR A 423 16.23 11.54 -25.07
CA THR A 423 15.90 12.63 -24.15
C THR A 423 15.00 12.06 -23.05
N PHE A 424 15.39 12.22 -21.78
CA PHE A 424 14.66 11.69 -20.63
C PHE A 424 14.89 12.55 -19.38
N ASN A 425 13.94 12.50 -18.45
CA ASN A 425 13.99 13.22 -17.17
C ASN A 425 13.24 12.50 -16.04
N VAL A 426 12.89 11.20 -16.26
CA VAL A 426 12.25 10.35 -15.26
C VAL A 426 12.99 9.01 -15.22
N LEU A 427 13.37 8.59 -14.01
CA LEU A 427 13.93 7.28 -13.70
C LEU A 427 12.89 6.45 -12.96
N GLN A 428 12.72 5.19 -13.35
CA GLN A 428 12.01 4.16 -12.60
C GLN A 428 12.96 3.05 -12.22
N LEU A 429 12.90 2.61 -10.95
CA LEU A 429 13.58 1.43 -10.44
C LEU A 429 12.59 0.57 -9.66
N GLN A 430 12.80 -0.76 -9.65
CA GLN A 430 12.06 -1.70 -8.81
C GLN A 430 13.02 -2.76 -8.26
N GLU A 431 12.81 -3.16 -7.00
CA GLU A 431 13.43 -4.36 -6.45
C GLU A 431 12.49 -5.56 -6.58
N ASN A 432 13.05 -6.75 -6.77
CA ASN A 432 12.30 -7.99 -6.54
C ASN A 432 12.08 -8.18 -5.03
N ILE A 433 11.03 -7.58 -4.52
CA ILE A 433 10.72 -7.59 -3.08
C ILE A 433 10.39 -8.97 -2.51
N ARG A 434 10.20 -9.99 -3.37
CA ARG A 434 10.12 -11.40 -2.95
C ARG A 434 11.43 -11.90 -2.35
N MET A 435 12.53 -11.20 -2.66
CA MET A 435 13.87 -11.43 -2.09
C MET A 435 14.20 -10.49 -0.91
N GLY A 436 13.25 -9.62 -0.54
CA GLY A 436 13.42 -8.56 0.46
C GLY A 436 13.75 -7.20 -0.15
N GLN A 437 13.65 -6.15 0.66
CA GLN A 437 14.06 -4.79 0.29
C GLN A 437 15.50 -4.57 0.76
N ARG A 438 16.43 -4.34 -0.14
CA ARG A 438 17.87 -4.40 0.13
C ARG A 438 18.63 -3.13 -0.20
N ILE A 439 18.31 -2.47 -1.33
CA ILE A 439 19.05 -1.30 -1.82
C ILE A 439 18.78 -0.10 -0.93
N GLU A 440 19.88 0.51 -0.44
CA GLU A 440 19.86 1.64 0.49
C GLU A 440 20.23 2.96 -0.16
N LYS A 441 21.04 2.91 -1.23
CA LYS A 441 21.50 4.11 -1.94
C LYS A 441 21.91 3.78 -3.36
N PHE A 442 21.51 4.62 -4.29
CA PHE A 442 21.84 4.49 -5.70
C PHE A 442 22.06 5.86 -6.36
N ALA A 443 22.72 5.85 -7.55
CA ALA A 443 22.92 7.01 -8.39
C ALA A 443 22.81 6.63 -9.87
N LEU A 444 22.22 7.52 -10.67
CA LEU A 444 22.23 7.45 -12.13
C LEU A 444 23.16 8.53 -12.67
N GLU A 445 24.12 8.16 -13.51
CA GLU A 445 25.01 9.07 -14.18
C GLU A 445 24.92 8.86 -15.70
N TYR A 446 25.18 9.92 -16.47
CA TYR A 446 25.30 9.85 -17.93
C TYR A 446 26.67 10.35 -18.39
N TRP A 447 27.10 9.86 -19.54
CA TRP A 447 28.35 10.29 -20.18
C TRP A 447 28.07 11.49 -21.10
N ASP A 448 28.69 12.63 -20.84
CA ASP A 448 28.52 13.85 -21.63
C ASP A 448 29.46 13.93 -22.86
N GLY A 449 30.36 12.98 -23.00
CA GLY A 449 31.43 12.93 -24.01
C GLY A 449 32.83 13.14 -23.40
N LYS A 450 32.90 13.63 -22.14
CA LYS A 450 34.16 13.94 -21.44
C LYS A 450 34.20 13.34 -20.04
N ALA A 451 33.08 13.37 -19.33
CA ALA A 451 32.98 12.94 -17.94
C ALA A 451 31.62 12.29 -17.65
N TRP A 452 31.58 11.54 -16.55
CA TRP A 452 30.34 11.04 -15.97
C TRP A 452 29.68 12.14 -15.14
N ILE A 453 28.47 12.51 -15.50
CA ILE A 453 27.67 13.58 -14.85
C ILE A 453 26.51 12.94 -14.10
N MET A 454 26.30 13.36 -12.85
CA MET A 454 25.17 12.94 -12.04
C MET A 454 23.85 13.42 -12.66
N ALA A 455 22.95 12.49 -12.97
CA ALA A 455 21.56 12.81 -13.39
C ALA A 455 20.60 12.76 -12.21
N ALA A 456 20.69 11.70 -11.40
CA ALA A 456 19.81 11.50 -10.26
C ALA A 456 20.49 10.64 -9.19
N GLN A 457 20.08 10.80 -7.94
CA GLN A 457 20.45 9.93 -6.83
C GLN A 457 19.25 9.70 -5.92
N GLY A 458 19.26 8.60 -5.20
CA GLY A 458 18.19 8.27 -4.27
C GLY A 458 18.62 7.28 -3.21
N THR A 459 17.71 7.03 -2.29
CA THR A 459 17.89 6.13 -1.16
C THR A 459 17.28 4.76 -1.44
N SER A 460 16.32 4.29 -0.62
CA SER A 460 15.65 2.99 -0.81
C SER A 460 14.84 2.93 -2.12
N ILE A 461 14.73 1.73 -2.68
CA ILE A 461 13.91 1.49 -3.88
C ILE A 461 12.62 0.78 -3.49
N GLY A 462 12.67 -0.45 -2.99
CA GLY A 462 11.51 -1.28 -2.70
C GLY A 462 10.73 -1.67 -3.95
N PHE A 463 9.39 -1.78 -3.83
CA PHE A 463 8.56 -2.22 -4.96
C PHE A 463 8.64 -1.26 -6.15
N LYS A 464 8.63 0.07 -5.91
CA LYS A 464 8.81 1.06 -6.99
C LYS A 464 9.44 2.36 -6.47
N ARG A 465 10.43 2.85 -7.22
CA ARG A 465 11.03 4.17 -7.03
C ARG A 465 10.92 4.96 -8.33
N LEU A 466 10.36 6.17 -8.25
CA LEU A 466 10.30 7.14 -9.35
C LEU A 466 11.05 8.40 -8.95
N LEU A 467 11.91 8.90 -9.83
CA LEU A 467 12.61 10.17 -9.65
C LEU A 467 12.44 11.06 -10.87
N LYS A 468 12.16 12.33 -10.63
CA LYS A 468 12.21 13.41 -11.63
C LYS A 468 13.56 14.12 -11.50
N PHE A 469 14.18 14.47 -12.61
CA PHE A 469 15.45 15.19 -12.65
C PHE A 469 15.51 16.13 -13.88
N SER A 470 16.54 16.96 -13.97
CA SER A 470 16.75 17.85 -15.12
C SER A 470 16.88 17.04 -16.40
N THR A 471 16.30 17.55 -17.50
CA THR A 471 16.31 16.84 -18.78
C THR A 471 17.73 16.53 -19.24
N VAL A 472 17.97 15.27 -19.53
CA VAL A 472 19.25 14.74 -20.04
C VAL A 472 19.06 14.26 -21.48
N ILE A 473 20.10 14.47 -22.31
CA ILE A 473 20.19 13.90 -23.66
C ILE A 473 21.46 13.07 -23.71
N ALA A 474 21.35 11.74 -23.71
CA ALA A 474 22.50 10.85 -23.67
C ALA A 474 22.26 9.55 -24.45
N VAL A 475 23.32 8.80 -24.67
CA VAL A 475 23.31 7.44 -25.22
C VAL A 475 23.98 6.45 -24.26
N LYS A 476 24.91 6.90 -23.42
CA LYS A 476 25.63 6.07 -22.46
C LYS A 476 25.34 6.56 -21.04
N LEU A 477 24.93 5.60 -20.18
CA LEU A 477 24.63 5.84 -18.77
C LEU A 477 25.28 4.76 -17.90
N ARG A 478 25.29 5.00 -16.60
CA ARG A 478 25.54 3.95 -15.61
C ARG A 478 24.64 4.13 -14.39
N LEU A 479 24.06 3.04 -13.96
CA LEU A 479 23.38 2.94 -12.67
C LEU A 479 24.38 2.39 -11.65
N LYS A 480 24.58 3.13 -10.57
CA LYS A 480 25.44 2.74 -9.46
C LYS A 480 24.57 2.36 -8.26
N ILE A 481 24.71 1.14 -7.77
CA ILE A 481 24.20 0.74 -6.46
C ILE A 481 25.32 1.03 -5.47
N LEU A 482 25.14 2.06 -4.64
CA LEU A 482 26.16 2.60 -3.75
C LEU A 482 26.16 1.92 -2.38
N SER A 483 25.01 1.37 -1.96
CA SER A 483 24.86 0.61 -0.72
C SER A 483 23.64 -0.31 -0.82
N SER A 484 23.79 -1.51 -0.29
CA SER A 484 22.72 -2.49 -0.13
C SER A 484 22.95 -3.32 1.13
N ARG A 485 21.87 -3.82 1.75
CA ARG A 485 21.95 -4.67 2.95
C ARG A 485 22.60 -6.02 2.69
N LEU A 486 22.36 -6.60 1.52
CA LEU A 486 22.98 -7.79 0.95
C LEU A 486 23.15 -7.56 -0.55
N ASN A 487 23.46 -8.62 -1.32
CA ASN A 487 23.44 -8.57 -2.77
C ASN A 487 22.14 -7.90 -3.25
N PRO A 488 22.20 -6.84 -4.07
CA PRO A 488 21.01 -6.17 -4.56
C PRO A 488 20.16 -7.11 -5.43
N CYS A 489 18.85 -6.90 -5.42
CA CYS A 489 17.89 -7.65 -6.23
C CYS A 489 17.08 -6.67 -7.08
N LEU A 490 17.73 -5.97 -8.04
CA LEU A 490 17.11 -4.99 -8.92
C LEU A 490 16.29 -5.70 -10.00
N ALA A 491 14.96 -5.50 -9.98
CA ALA A 491 14.04 -6.14 -10.93
C ALA A 491 13.85 -5.33 -12.21
N GLU A 492 13.67 -4.00 -12.08
CA GLU A 492 13.32 -3.17 -13.23
C GLU A 492 14.10 -1.86 -13.28
N PHE A 493 14.40 -1.44 -14.52
CA PHE A 493 14.98 -0.15 -14.86
C PHE A 493 14.22 0.50 -16.01
N GLY A 494 13.82 1.75 -15.85
CA GLY A 494 13.15 2.50 -16.90
C GLY A 494 13.58 3.95 -16.97
N LEU A 495 13.69 4.46 -18.19
CA LEU A 495 13.93 5.87 -18.50
C LEU A 495 12.77 6.42 -19.30
N TYR A 496 12.20 7.52 -18.83
CA TYR A 496 11.01 8.12 -19.44
C TYR A 496 11.17 9.62 -19.59
N PHE A 497 10.28 10.21 -20.38
CA PHE A 497 10.25 11.65 -20.58
C PHE A 497 8.90 12.22 -20.17
N MET A 498 8.93 13.16 -19.24
CA MET A 498 7.82 14.00 -18.86
C MET A 498 8.01 15.38 -19.47
N LYS A 499 7.07 15.78 -20.31
CA LYS A 499 7.06 17.15 -20.84
C LYS A 499 6.75 18.09 -19.67
N VAL A 500 7.67 19.01 -19.40
CA VAL A 500 7.53 20.06 -18.37
C VAL A 500 6.63 21.16 -18.89
#